data_804f13b2d059d9276d2f7fbab3919418
#
_entry.id   804f13b2d059d9276d2f7fbab3919418
#
_cell.length_a   1.000
_cell.length_b   1.000
_cell.length_c   1.000
_cell.angle_alpha   90.00
_cell.angle_beta   90.00
_cell.angle_gamma   90.00
#
_symmetry.space_group_name_H-M   'P 1'
#
loop_
_entity.id
_entity.type
_entity.pdbx_description
1 polymer ?
#
loop_
_entity_poly.entity_id
_entity_poly.type
_entity_poly.pdbx_seq_one_letter_code
_entity_poly.pdbx_strand_id
1 'polypeptide(L)'
;EIFTPVCNTVEMAKVDPAELMNAYDNTILYTDYLVHTAIETLRSIPERRGCVMFVSDHGESLGENNLYMHGVPMSMAPKEQIEIPFIVWTSDNSAIKQSDKVGQYHVFHSVLDFLGISSPVFNEDLNIFE
;
A
#
# COMPACT_ATOMS: atom_id res chain seq x y z
N GLU A 1 0.95 -18.96 9.57
CA GLU A 1 -0.13 -18.93 8.57
C GLU A 1 -1.46 -19.13 9.26
N ILE A 2 -2.44 -18.28 8.96
CA ILE A 2 -3.79 -18.36 9.51
C ILE A 2 -4.74 -18.96 8.47
N PHE A 3 -4.58 -18.54 7.22
CA PHE A 3 -5.36 -19.04 6.11
C PHE A 3 -4.70 -20.28 5.54
N THR A 4 -5.42 -21.41 5.52
CA THR A 4 -4.93 -22.72 5.07
C THR A 4 -6.03 -23.51 4.39
N PRO A 5 -5.70 -24.44 3.47
CA PRO A 5 -4.36 -24.75 2.96
C PRO A 5 -3.79 -23.64 2.08
N VAL A 6 -2.47 -23.64 1.88
CA VAL A 6 -1.78 -22.71 0.98
C VAL A 6 -1.08 -23.44 -0.14
N CYS A 7 -0.97 -22.83 -1.30
CA CYS A 7 -0.18 -23.35 -2.39
C CYS A 7 1.33 -23.29 -2.07
N ASN A 8 2.08 -24.25 -2.57
CA ASN A 8 3.55 -24.34 -2.42
C ASN A 8 4.26 -24.57 -3.75
N THR A 9 3.66 -24.15 -4.86
CA THR A 9 4.19 -24.30 -6.21
C THR A 9 4.21 -22.95 -6.92
N VAL A 10 5.10 -22.84 -7.91
CA VAL A 10 5.19 -21.67 -8.79
C VAL A 10 4.24 -21.73 -10.00
N GLU A 11 3.58 -22.88 -10.20
CA GLU A 11 2.65 -23.08 -11.31
C GLU A 11 1.23 -22.61 -10.94
N MET A 12 1.06 -21.31 -10.73
CA MET A 12 -0.16 -20.70 -10.17
C MET A 12 -1.44 -21.07 -10.92
N ALA A 13 -1.38 -21.20 -12.26
CA ALA A 13 -2.53 -21.57 -13.08
C ALA A 13 -3.04 -23.02 -12.84
N LYS A 14 -2.30 -23.85 -12.11
CA LYS A 14 -2.65 -25.22 -11.77
C LYS A 14 -3.05 -25.42 -10.30
N VAL A 15 -2.95 -24.35 -9.52
CA VAL A 15 -3.28 -24.35 -8.10
C VAL A 15 -4.78 -24.14 -7.91
N ASP A 16 -5.34 -24.72 -6.84
CA ASP A 16 -6.68 -24.35 -6.42
C ASP A 16 -6.73 -22.84 -6.11
N PRO A 17 -7.66 -22.08 -6.72
CA PRO A 17 -7.79 -20.64 -6.47
C PRO A 17 -7.91 -20.27 -4.99
N ALA A 18 -8.54 -21.14 -4.18
CA ALA A 18 -8.65 -20.90 -2.75
C ALA A 18 -7.30 -21.02 -2.03
N GLU A 19 -6.44 -21.95 -2.43
CA GLU A 19 -5.09 -22.07 -1.87
C GLU A 19 -4.21 -20.90 -2.25
N LEU A 20 -4.35 -20.39 -3.48
CA LEU A 20 -3.64 -19.20 -3.94
C LEU A 20 -4.11 -17.96 -3.17
N MET A 21 -5.42 -17.80 -3.00
CA MET A 21 -6.00 -16.70 -2.20
C MET A 21 -5.51 -16.75 -0.76
N ASN A 22 -5.54 -17.92 -0.11
CA ASN A 22 -5.04 -18.10 1.25
C ASN A 22 -3.56 -17.71 1.38
N ALA A 23 -2.74 -18.06 0.38
CA ALA A 23 -1.33 -17.68 0.37
C ALA A 23 -1.18 -16.15 0.31
N TYR A 24 -1.94 -15.49 -0.57
CA TYR A 24 -1.95 -14.04 -0.70
C TYR A 24 -2.46 -13.36 0.58
N ASP A 25 -3.57 -13.81 1.14
CA ASP A 25 -4.16 -13.25 2.36
C ASP A 25 -3.22 -13.33 3.57
N ASN A 26 -2.42 -14.41 3.66
CA ASN A 26 -1.36 -14.49 4.69
C ASN A 26 -0.28 -13.41 4.51
N THR A 27 0.02 -12.99 3.27
CA THR A 27 0.98 -11.89 3.04
C THR A 27 0.37 -10.54 3.43
N ILE A 28 -0.90 -10.32 3.13
CA ILE A 28 -1.64 -9.12 3.54
C ILE A 28 -1.69 -9.02 5.07
N LEU A 29 -2.02 -10.12 5.75
CA LEU A 29 -2.05 -10.17 7.21
C LEU A 29 -0.68 -9.86 7.83
N TYR A 30 0.41 -10.33 7.22
CA TYR A 30 1.76 -10.01 7.69
C TYR A 30 2.11 -8.53 7.45
N THR A 31 1.71 -7.98 6.31
CA THR A 31 1.89 -6.56 6.00
C THR A 31 1.12 -5.67 6.98
N ASP A 32 -0.14 -6.02 7.30
CA ASP A 32 -0.95 -5.33 8.31
C ASP A 32 -0.24 -5.33 9.68
N TYR A 33 0.29 -6.47 10.09
CA TYR A 33 1.08 -6.57 11.33
C TYR A 33 2.30 -5.64 11.32
N LEU A 34 3.01 -5.53 10.19
CA LEU A 34 4.18 -4.63 10.08
C LEU A 34 3.78 -3.16 10.16
N VAL A 35 2.71 -2.76 9.45
CA VAL A 35 2.17 -1.39 9.48
C VAL A 35 1.70 -1.04 10.88
N HIS A 36 0.94 -1.93 11.51
CA HIS A 36 0.51 -1.77 12.90
C HIS A 36 1.70 -1.59 13.85
N THR A 37 2.72 -2.45 13.73
CA THR A 37 3.92 -2.37 14.57
C THR A 37 4.67 -1.04 14.39
N ALA A 38 4.76 -0.53 13.16
CA ALA A 38 5.36 0.77 12.89
C ALA A 38 4.57 1.91 13.56
N ILE A 39 3.24 1.87 13.47
CA ILE A 39 2.36 2.85 14.13
C ILE A 39 2.55 2.81 15.65
N GLU A 40 2.49 1.62 16.26
CA GLU A 40 2.67 1.49 17.73
C GLU A 40 4.06 1.93 18.18
N THR A 41 5.08 1.66 17.38
CA THR A 41 6.44 2.14 17.65
C THR A 41 6.49 3.66 17.69
N LEU A 42 5.93 4.35 16.70
CA LEU A 42 5.88 5.82 16.68
C LEU A 42 5.00 6.37 17.80
N ARG A 43 3.88 5.72 18.10
CA ARG A 43 2.98 6.11 19.19
C ARG A 43 3.67 6.06 20.56
N SER A 44 4.68 5.21 20.71
CA SER A 44 5.48 5.14 21.94
C SER A 44 6.51 6.27 22.10
N ILE A 45 6.63 7.17 21.10
CA ILE A 45 7.57 8.29 21.08
C ILE A 45 6.78 9.62 21.00
N PRO A 46 6.02 9.99 22.04
CA PRO A 46 5.07 11.11 21.98
C PRO A 46 5.74 12.49 21.84
N GLU A 47 7.04 12.60 22.15
CA GLU A 47 7.80 13.87 22.05
C GLU A 47 8.12 14.26 20.60
N ARG A 48 7.85 13.39 19.64
CA ARG A 48 8.12 13.62 18.22
C ARG A 48 6.87 13.51 17.39
N ARG A 49 6.75 14.40 16.44
CA ARG A 49 5.76 14.26 15.35
C ARG A 49 6.17 13.07 14.48
N GLY A 50 5.29 12.11 14.33
CA GLY A 50 5.53 10.89 13.55
C GLY A 50 4.46 10.67 12.48
N CYS A 51 4.87 10.11 11.34
CA CYS A 51 3.98 9.69 10.28
C CYS A 51 4.37 8.30 9.80
N VAL A 52 3.37 7.45 9.59
CA VAL A 52 3.47 6.23 8.80
C VAL A 52 2.72 6.44 7.51
N MET A 53 3.39 6.29 6.39
CA MET A 53 2.79 6.30 5.07
C MET A 53 3.12 4.96 4.40
N PHE A 54 2.11 4.12 4.24
CA PHE A 54 2.23 2.85 3.55
C PHE A 54 1.54 2.94 2.19
N VAL A 55 2.25 2.58 1.16
CA VAL A 55 1.75 2.49 -0.20
C VAL A 55 2.36 1.27 -0.87
N SER A 56 1.56 0.45 -1.53
CA SER A 56 2.08 -0.66 -2.34
C SER A 56 2.70 -0.12 -3.63
N ASP A 57 3.71 -0.82 -4.13
CA ASP A 57 4.34 -0.52 -5.42
C ASP A 57 3.44 -0.92 -6.60
N HIS A 58 2.69 -2.02 -6.46
CA HIS A 58 1.67 -2.50 -7.41
C HIS A 58 0.66 -3.37 -6.68
N GLY A 59 -0.42 -3.71 -7.37
CA GLY A 59 -1.34 -4.77 -6.98
C GLY A 59 -0.96 -6.10 -7.61
N GLU A 60 -1.78 -7.13 -7.40
CA GLU A 60 -1.50 -8.50 -7.82
C GLU A 60 -2.75 -9.17 -8.40
N SER A 61 -2.62 -9.83 -9.55
CA SER A 61 -3.66 -10.67 -10.12
C SER A 61 -3.52 -12.10 -9.62
N LEU A 62 -4.64 -12.68 -9.18
CA LEU A 62 -4.71 -14.04 -8.64
C LEU A 62 -5.52 -14.99 -9.54
N GLY A 63 -5.65 -14.67 -10.83
CA GLY A 63 -6.35 -15.47 -11.82
C GLY A 63 -7.43 -14.71 -12.59
N GLU A 64 -7.66 -13.43 -12.30
CA GLU A 64 -8.61 -12.59 -13.03
C GLU A 64 -8.22 -12.53 -14.52
N ASN A 65 -9.17 -12.85 -15.39
CA ASN A 65 -8.95 -12.94 -16.84
C ASN A 65 -7.79 -13.90 -17.24
N ASN A 66 -7.53 -14.94 -16.46
CA ASN A 66 -6.36 -15.83 -16.57
C ASN A 66 -5.01 -15.11 -16.43
N LEU A 67 -4.98 -13.96 -15.78
CA LEU A 67 -3.77 -13.23 -15.44
C LEU A 67 -3.35 -13.60 -14.01
N TYR A 68 -2.06 -13.78 -13.84
CA TYR A 68 -1.44 -14.04 -12.54
C TYR A 68 -0.25 -13.08 -12.36
N MET A 69 0.03 -12.70 -11.11
CA MET A 69 1.08 -11.77 -10.78
C MET A 69 0.80 -10.36 -11.35
N HIS A 70 1.83 -9.64 -11.67
CA HIS A 70 1.79 -8.25 -12.16
C HIS A 70 2.68 -8.08 -13.42
N GLY A 71 2.71 -6.85 -13.96
CA GLY A 71 3.64 -6.49 -15.03
C GLY A 71 3.06 -6.47 -16.44
N VAL A 72 1.73 -6.60 -16.59
CA VAL A 72 1.13 -6.31 -17.90
C VAL A 72 1.11 -4.80 -18.16
N PRO A 73 1.17 -4.36 -19.44
CA PRO A 73 1.11 -2.95 -19.76
C PRO A 73 -0.13 -2.27 -19.14
N MET A 74 0.02 -1.04 -18.65
CA MET A 74 -1.04 -0.28 -17.98
C MET A 74 -2.36 -0.22 -18.75
N SER A 75 -2.31 -0.19 -20.09
CA SER A 75 -3.51 -0.18 -20.94
C SER A 75 -4.29 -1.50 -20.94
N MET A 76 -3.70 -2.57 -20.42
CA MET A 76 -4.26 -3.92 -20.35
C MET A 76 -4.36 -4.45 -18.93
N ALA A 77 -3.74 -3.74 -17.99
CA ALA A 77 -3.68 -4.18 -16.59
C ALA A 77 -5.09 -4.13 -15.97
N PRO A 78 -5.53 -5.21 -15.33
CA PRO A 78 -6.77 -5.21 -14.58
C PRO A 78 -6.62 -4.34 -13.32
N LYS A 79 -7.77 -3.94 -12.75
CA LYS A 79 -7.78 -3.08 -11.55
C LYS A 79 -7.00 -3.68 -10.38
N GLU A 80 -7.00 -4.99 -10.25
CA GLU A 80 -6.29 -5.75 -9.20
C GLU A 80 -4.77 -5.50 -9.22
N GLN A 81 -4.20 -5.09 -10.36
CA GLN A 81 -2.79 -4.73 -10.48
C GLN A 81 -2.54 -3.22 -10.31
N ILE A 82 -3.58 -2.39 -10.35
CA ILE A 82 -3.47 -0.92 -10.38
C ILE A 82 -4.00 -0.27 -9.11
N GLU A 83 -5.11 -0.80 -8.58
CA GLU A 83 -5.71 -0.29 -7.34
C GLU A 83 -4.93 -0.83 -6.15
N ILE A 84 -4.22 0.06 -5.47
CA ILE A 84 -3.32 -0.27 -4.36
C ILE A 84 -3.74 0.44 -3.08
N PRO A 85 -3.44 -0.14 -1.91
CA PRO A 85 -3.68 0.55 -0.65
C PRO A 85 -2.74 1.75 -0.50
N PHE A 86 -3.30 2.84 0.03
CA PHE A 86 -2.57 4.02 0.45
C PHE A 86 -3.04 4.36 1.87
N ILE A 87 -2.21 4.06 2.87
CA ILE A 87 -2.54 4.21 4.29
C ILE A 87 -1.66 5.30 4.87
N VAL A 88 -2.27 6.25 5.56
CA VAL A 88 -1.56 7.32 6.26
C VAL A 88 -2.03 7.37 7.71
N TRP A 89 -1.06 7.40 8.61
CA TRP A 89 -1.27 7.66 10.03
C TRP A 89 -0.30 8.74 10.50
N THR A 90 -0.77 9.67 11.30
CA THR A 90 0.06 10.72 11.91
C THR A 90 -0.19 10.77 13.42
N SER A 91 0.85 11.04 14.21
CA SER A 91 0.75 11.10 15.66
C SER A 91 -0.02 12.31 16.18
N ASP A 92 -0.14 13.35 15.37
CA ASP A 92 -0.79 14.62 15.68
C ASP A 92 -2.18 14.77 15.04
N ASN A 93 -2.70 13.72 14.39
CA ASN A 93 -3.95 13.74 13.63
C ASN A 93 -3.98 14.84 12.56
N SER A 94 -2.86 15.08 11.88
CA SER A 94 -2.80 16.03 10.76
C SER A 94 -3.96 15.81 9.79
N ALA A 95 -4.61 16.89 9.40
CA ALA A 95 -5.72 16.82 8.46
C ALA A 95 -5.24 16.37 7.09
N ILE A 96 -6.05 15.53 6.43
CA ILE A 96 -5.77 14.98 5.10
C ILE A 96 -6.80 15.50 4.14
N LYS A 97 -6.36 16.07 3.02
CA LYS A 97 -7.21 16.54 1.93
C LYS A 97 -8.11 15.42 1.42
N GLN A 98 -9.38 15.70 1.27
CA GLN A 98 -10.27 14.76 0.60
C GLN A 98 -9.98 14.74 -0.89
N SER A 99 -9.67 13.56 -1.42
CA SER A 99 -9.42 13.35 -2.84
C SER A 99 -10.03 12.02 -3.29
N ASP A 100 -10.66 12.04 -4.46
CA ASP A 100 -11.22 10.82 -5.07
C ASP A 100 -10.15 9.86 -5.54
N LYS A 101 -8.93 10.34 -5.76
CA LYS A 101 -7.80 9.53 -6.21
C LYS A 101 -6.50 10.01 -5.59
N VAL A 102 -5.85 9.11 -4.88
CA VAL A 102 -4.48 9.27 -4.38
C VAL A 102 -3.62 8.19 -5.01
N GLY A 103 -2.39 8.50 -5.36
CA GLY A 103 -1.46 7.56 -5.96
C GLY A 103 -0.02 7.81 -5.50
N GLN A 104 0.88 6.96 -5.94
CA GLN A 104 2.30 7.02 -5.56
C GLN A 104 2.96 8.38 -5.80
N TYR A 105 2.51 9.13 -6.79
CA TYR A 105 3.01 10.47 -7.11
C TYR A 105 2.72 11.52 -6.03
N HIS A 106 1.79 11.26 -5.11
CA HIS A 106 1.55 12.13 -3.95
C HIS A 106 2.59 11.94 -2.83
N VAL A 107 3.25 10.78 -2.77
CA VAL A 107 4.16 10.44 -1.67
C VAL A 107 5.27 11.47 -1.50
N PHE A 108 5.98 11.79 -2.59
CA PHE A 108 7.10 12.72 -2.57
C PHE A 108 6.72 14.08 -2.00
N HIS A 109 5.64 14.67 -2.50
CA HIS A 109 5.18 16.01 -2.10
C HIS A 109 4.68 16.01 -0.65
N SER A 110 3.95 14.98 -0.26
CA SER A 110 3.45 14.84 1.11
C SER A 110 4.56 14.64 2.13
N VAL A 111 5.60 13.89 1.79
CA VAL A 111 6.77 13.71 2.67
C VAL A 111 7.53 15.03 2.84
N LEU A 112 7.72 15.80 1.76
CA LEU A 112 8.38 17.10 1.85
C LEU A 112 7.61 18.04 2.78
N ASP A 113 6.29 18.13 2.62
CA ASP A 113 5.44 18.97 3.45
C ASP A 113 5.48 18.54 4.91
N PHE A 114 5.26 17.25 5.18
CA PHE A 114 5.28 16.71 6.53
C PHE A 114 6.59 16.99 7.27
N LEU A 115 7.72 16.99 6.56
CA LEU A 115 9.05 17.28 7.09
C LEU A 115 9.39 18.77 7.10
N GLY A 116 8.54 19.63 6.56
CA GLY A 116 8.81 21.08 6.42
C GLY A 116 9.96 21.39 5.47
N ILE A 117 10.17 20.57 4.45
CA ILE A 117 11.27 20.71 3.49
C ILE A 117 10.79 21.50 2.26
N SER A 118 11.38 22.68 2.05
CA SER A 118 11.15 23.46 0.84
C SER A 118 11.91 22.90 -0.35
N SER A 119 11.25 22.79 -1.50
CA SER A 119 11.85 22.30 -2.74
C SER A 119 11.25 23.04 -3.94
N PRO A 120 12.06 23.41 -4.95
CA PRO A 120 11.55 24.07 -6.17
C PRO A 120 10.67 23.14 -7.03
N VAL A 121 10.69 21.83 -6.77
CA VAL A 121 9.85 20.85 -7.48
C VAL A 121 8.62 20.43 -6.66
N PHE A 122 8.39 21.07 -5.50
CA PHE A 122 7.20 20.82 -4.70
C PHE A 122 5.94 21.28 -5.46
N ASN A 123 4.92 20.45 -5.44
CA ASN A 123 3.61 20.75 -6.00
C ASN A 123 2.53 20.52 -4.93
N GLU A 124 1.87 21.62 -4.55
CA GLU A 124 0.82 21.61 -3.52
C GLU A 124 -0.38 20.74 -3.90
N ASP A 125 -0.73 20.66 -5.19
CA ASP A 125 -1.85 19.84 -5.67
C ASP A 125 -1.60 18.33 -5.48
N LEU A 126 -0.35 17.93 -5.29
CA LEU A 126 0.09 16.57 -5.05
C LEU A 126 0.42 16.28 -3.57
N ASN A 127 0.25 17.27 -2.70
CA ASN A 127 0.36 17.10 -1.26
C ASN A 127 -0.98 16.65 -0.68
N ILE A 128 -0.97 15.57 0.13
CA ILE A 128 -2.19 15.05 0.78
C ILE A 128 -2.53 15.74 2.09
N PHE A 129 -1.62 16.47 2.70
CA PHE A 129 -1.88 17.19 3.95
C PHE A 129 -2.51 18.58 3.69
N GLU A 130 -3.38 19.03 4.65
CA GLU A 130 -3.95 20.38 4.65
C GLU A 130 -2.99 21.42 5.25
#